data_55a10006ef3cc3640ae9711522c9084b
#
_entry.id   55a10006ef3cc3640ae9711522c9084b
#
_cell.length_a   1.000
_cell.length_b   1.000
_cell.length_c   1.000
_cell.angle_alpha   90.00
_cell.angle_beta   90.00
_cell.angle_gamma   90.00
#
_symmetry.space_group_name_H-M   'P 1'
#
loop_
_entity.id
_entity.type
_entity.pdbx_description
1 polymer ?
#
loop_
_entity_poly.entity_id
_entity_poly.type
_entity_poly.pdbx_seq_one_letter_code
_entity_poly.pdbx_strand_id
1 'polypeptide(L)'
;MNRKQLIVAVIVILLIVVALAASVGTFLSTAPTSEITYTVPASAVRASLGKTASSDAISLRLNGVSDASKPATRDTWVKFNLESSVYNISLTPPPGERYLVANITAKNVQPTDVHFSYTAFAVLTPNNTAYYANYAVCDKSCSQALENRTLSAGFTRDLYVLFSVPAGTNADKVVYTTSNPPIVMSAA
;
A
#
# COMPACT_ATOMS: atom_id res chain seq x y z
N MET A 1 54.76 23.05 -0.99
CA MET A 1 53.57 23.43 -0.20
C MET A 1 53.91 23.27 1.29
N ASN A 2 53.76 24.33 2.11
CA ASN A 2 54.12 24.31 3.52
C ASN A 2 53.06 23.46 4.28
N ARG A 3 53.49 22.72 5.35
CA ARG A 3 52.64 21.84 6.15
C ARG A 3 51.35 22.52 6.63
N LYS A 4 51.42 23.82 6.95
CA LYS A 4 50.22 24.62 7.31
C LYS A 4 49.25 24.80 6.16
N GLN A 5 49.74 24.98 4.92
CA GLN A 5 48.89 25.12 3.73
C GLN A 5 48.22 23.80 3.38
N LEU A 6 48.88 22.65 3.62
CA LEU A 6 48.29 21.33 3.41
C LEU A 6 47.12 21.08 4.39
N ILE A 7 47.30 21.42 5.67
CA ILE A 7 46.26 21.25 6.68
C ILE A 7 45.03 22.11 6.34
N VAL A 8 45.22 23.36 5.93
CA VAL A 8 44.08 24.24 5.56
C VAL A 8 43.36 23.70 4.33
N ALA A 9 44.09 23.22 3.31
CA ALA A 9 43.46 22.63 2.14
C ALA A 9 42.63 21.39 2.46
N VAL A 10 43.10 20.51 3.33
CA VAL A 10 42.38 19.31 3.75
C VAL A 10 41.10 19.66 4.53
N ILE A 11 41.16 20.66 5.42
CA ILE A 11 39.99 21.12 6.19
C ILE A 11 38.94 21.73 5.26
N VAL A 12 39.33 22.53 4.26
CA VAL A 12 38.41 23.13 3.30
C VAL A 12 37.75 22.06 2.44
N ILE A 13 38.50 21.05 1.95
CA ILE A 13 37.92 19.93 1.21
C ILE A 13 36.93 19.14 2.06
N LEU A 14 37.25 18.87 3.33
CA LEU A 14 36.38 18.17 4.23
C LEU A 14 35.06 18.92 4.48
N LEU A 15 35.13 20.24 4.66
CA LEU A 15 33.94 21.09 4.82
C LEU A 15 33.06 21.12 3.56
N ILE A 16 33.68 21.14 2.37
CA ILE A 16 32.93 21.08 1.10
C ILE A 16 32.25 19.73 0.94
N VAL A 17 32.91 18.63 1.27
CA VAL A 17 32.33 17.28 1.21
C VAL A 17 31.15 17.13 2.20
N VAL A 18 31.27 17.66 3.43
CA VAL A 18 30.19 17.64 4.39
C VAL A 18 29.01 18.51 3.96
N ALA A 19 29.27 19.69 3.38
CA ALA A 19 28.22 20.56 2.85
C ALA A 19 27.50 19.93 1.65
N LEU A 20 28.22 19.26 0.75
CA LEU A 20 27.64 18.52 -0.38
C LEU A 20 26.82 17.31 0.10
N ALA A 21 27.32 16.56 1.08
CA ALA A 21 26.57 15.43 1.65
C ALA A 21 25.28 15.89 2.34
N ALA A 22 25.31 17.01 3.07
CA ALA A 22 24.13 17.60 3.69
C ALA A 22 23.11 18.11 2.64
N SER A 23 23.57 18.70 1.55
CA SER A 23 22.68 19.18 0.48
C SER A 23 22.05 18.04 -0.32
N VAL A 24 22.78 16.94 -0.58
CA VAL A 24 22.25 15.75 -1.24
C VAL A 24 21.23 15.05 -0.33
N GLY A 25 21.48 14.99 0.98
CA GLY A 25 20.53 14.42 1.95
C GLY A 25 19.21 15.17 2.03
N THR A 26 19.21 16.50 1.84
CA THR A 26 17.98 17.31 1.81
C THR A 26 17.23 17.24 0.48
N PHE A 27 17.89 16.94 -0.65
CA PHE A 27 17.23 16.76 -1.94
C PHE A 27 16.57 15.37 -2.14
N LEU A 28 16.96 14.35 -1.35
CA LEU A 28 16.35 13.02 -1.39
C LEU A 28 15.13 12.88 -0.46
N SER A 29 14.83 13.90 0.32
CA SER A 29 13.73 13.93 1.25
C SER A 29 12.65 14.88 0.74
N THR A 30 11.55 14.33 0.28
CA THR A 30 10.29 15.00 -0.08
C THR A 30 10.06 15.25 -1.57
N ALA A 31 9.87 14.17 -2.34
CA ALA A 31 8.79 14.27 -3.32
C ALA A 31 7.49 14.27 -2.47
N PRO A 32 6.70 15.35 -2.46
CA PRO A 32 5.42 15.30 -1.79
C PRO A 32 4.63 14.19 -2.46
N THR A 33 4.19 13.20 -1.69
CA THR A 33 3.20 12.23 -2.15
C THR A 33 2.04 13.08 -2.63
N SER A 34 1.77 13.11 -3.94
CA SER A 34 0.69 13.94 -4.48
C SER A 34 -0.59 13.46 -3.83
N GLU A 35 -1.15 14.25 -2.92
CA GLU A 35 -2.42 13.93 -2.30
C GLU A 35 -3.49 13.94 -3.40
N ILE A 36 -4.01 12.76 -3.70
CA ILE A 36 -5.07 12.59 -4.69
C ILE A 36 -6.39 12.53 -3.94
N THR A 37 -7.27 13.49 -4.20
CA THR A 37 -8.63 13.41 -3.70
C THR A 37 -9.46 12.49 -4.56
N TYR A 38 -10.04 11.44 -3.97
CA TYR A 38 -10.93 10.52 -4.66
C TYR A 38 -12.40 10.84 -4.35
N THR A 39 -13.15 11.23 -5.38
CA THR A 39 -14.59 11.41 -5.23
C THR A 39 -15.31 10.07 -5.38
N VAL A 40 -15.88 9.57 -4.30
CA VAL A 40 -16.68 8.34 -4.32
C VAL A 40 -17.95 8.57 -5.13
N PRO A 41 -18.17 7.86 -6.26
CA PRO A 41 -19.39 8.01 -7.05
C PRO A 41 -20.66 7.66 -6.24
N ALA A 42 -21.76 8.33 -6.54
CA ALA A 42 -23.04 8.02 -5.91
C ALA A 42 -23.51 6.59 -6.19
N SER A 43 -23.15 6.05 -7.37
CA SER A 43 -23.44 4.67 -7.80
C SER A 43 -22.60 3.61 -7.12
N ALA A 44 -21.57 3.98 -6.33
CA ALA A 44 -20.67 3.01 -5.68
C ALA A 44 -21.45 2.05 -4.78
N VAL A 45 -21.13 0.75 -4.87
CA VAL A 45 -21.65 -0.25 -3.95
C VAL A 45 -20.91 -0.12 -2.62
N ARG A 46 -21.65 -0.10 -1.52
CA ARG A 46 -21.10 0.11 -0.18
C ARG A 46 -21.32 -1.08 0.73
N ALA A 47 -20.33 -1.40 1.55
CA ALA A 47 -20.44 -2.38 2.63
C ALA A 47 -19.74 -1.90 3.90
N SER A 48 -20.27 -2.32 5.05
CA SER A 48 -19.61 -2.18 6.34
C SER A 48 -18.49 -3.23 6.47
N LEU A 49 -17.61 -3.04 7.45
CA LEU A 49 -16.57 -3.99 7.81
C LEU A 49 -17.14 -5.39 8.00
N GLY A 50 -16.49 -6.40 7.47
CA GLY A 50 -16.92 -7.81 7.52
C GLY A 50 -18.12 -8.15 6.64
N LYS A 51 -18.76 -7.19 5.97
CA LYS A 51 -19.84 -7.42 5.01
C LYS A 51 -19.32 -7.46 3.58
N THR A 52 -20.04 -8.18 2.73
CA THR A 52 -19.70 -8.34 1.32
C THR A 52 -20.40 -7.28 0.50
N ALA A 53 -19.66 -6.66 -0.43
CA ALA A 53 -20.18 -5.83 -1.51
C ALA A 53 -19.87 -6.50 -2.85
N SER A 54 -20.80 -6.45 -3.79
CA SER A 54 -20.63 -7.08 -5.10
C SER A 54 -20.95 -6.07 -6.20
N SER A 55 -20.06 -5.98 -7.19
CA SER A 55 -20.33 -5.39 -8.48
C SER A 55 -20.79 -6.48 -9.47
N ASP A 56 -20.85 -6.12 -10.75
CA ASP A 56 -21.18 -7.05 -11.83
C ASP A 56 -20.19 -8.23 -11.98
N ALA A 57 -18.92 -8.02 -11.70
CA ALA A 57 -17.87 -9.01 -11.95
C ALA A 57 -17.24 -9.59 -10.69
N ILE A 58 -17.21 -8.82 -9.59
CA ILE A 58 -16.42 -9.15 -8.42
C ILE A 58 -17.18 -8.88 -7.14
N SER A 59 -16.95 -9.74 -6.15
CA SER A 59 -17.46 -9.59 -4.79
C SER A 59 -16.29 -9.42 -3.83
N LEU A 60 -16.34 -8.39 -3.00
CA LEU A 60 -15.28 -8.05 -2.03
C LEU A 60 -15.84 -7.99 -0.62
N ARG A 61 -15.03 -8.44 0.34
CA ARG A 61 -15.27 -8.26 1.78
C ARG A 61 -13.99 -7.77 2.43
N LEU A 62 -14.04 -6.63 3.09
CA LEU A 62 -12.97 -6.14 3.95
C LEU A 62 -13.09 -6.82 5.32
N ASN A 63 -12.09 -7.60 5.70
CA ASN A 63 -12.05 -8.31 6.98
C ASN A 63 -11.41 -7.45 8.09
N GLY A 64 -10.56 -6.48 7.72
CA GLY A 64 -9.92 -5.55 8.63
C GLY A 64 -8.84 -4.71 7.96
N VAL A 65 -8.47 -3.61 8.61
CA VAL A 65 -7.30 -2.81 8.28
C VAL A 65 -6.42 -2.75 9.52
N SER A 66 -5.13 -3.02 9.37
CA SER A 66 -4.16 -3.00 10.47
C SER A 66 -2.92 -2.23 10.08
N ASP A 67 -2.21 -1.71 11.08
CA ASP A 67 -0.88 -1.16 10.91
C ASP A 67 0.13 -2.32 10.81
N ALA A 68 0.95 -2.34 9.76
CA ALA A 68 1.95 -3.40 9.58
C ALA A 68 3.02 -3.40 10.67
N SER A 69 3.29 -2.26 11.31
CA SER A 69 4.18 -2.16 12.48
C SER A 69 3.53 -2.63 13.78
N LYS A 70 2.19 -2.71 13.80
CA LYS A 70 1.36 -3.14 14.95
C LYS A 70 0.27 -4.08 14.47
N PRO A 71 0.60 -5.29 14.03
CA PRO A 71 -0.37 -6.21 13.44
C PRO A 71 -1.49 -6.52 14.42
N ALA A 72 -2.73 -6.50 13.93
CA ALA A 72 -3.91 -6.83 14.72
C ALA A 72 -3.90 -8.29 15.19
N THR A 73 -3.22 -9.17 14.46
CA THR A 73 -3.01 -10.57 14.83
C THR A 73 -1.59 -11.02 14.47
N ARG A 74 -1.04 -11.91 15.29
CA ARG A 74 0.26 -12.55 15.05
C ARG A 74 0.30 -13.26 13.68
N ASP A 75 -0.81 -13.87 13.27
CA ASP A 75 -0.88 -14.62 12.02
C ASP A 75 -0.78 -13.71 10.79
N THR A 76 -1.41 -12.53 10.81
CA THR A 76 -1.31 -11.55 9.73
C THR A 76 0.14 -11.09 9.55
N TRP A 77 0.82 -10.80 10.65
CA TRP A 77 2.22 -10.39 10.63
C TRP A 77 3.15 -11.49 10.12
N VAL A 78 3.00 -12.72 10.61
CA VAL A 78 3.83 -13.86 10.20
C VAL A 78 3.62 -14.16 8.72
N LYS A 79 2.39 -14.20 8.23
CA LYS A 79 2.08 -14.40 6.82
C LYS A 79 2.70 -13.30 5.95
N PHE A 80 2.49 -12.05 6.31
CA PHE A 80 3.02 -10.91 5.57
C PHE A 80 4.55 -10.93 5.51
N ASN A 81 5.25 -11.19 6.63
CA ASN A 81 6.70 -11.27 6.66
C ASN A 81 7.26 -12.44 5.85
N LEU A 82 6.65 -13.62 5.96
CA LEU A 82 7.10 -14.80 5.21
C LEU A 82 6.93 -14.60 3.70
N GLU A 83 5.80 -14.06 3.29
CA GLU A 83 5.51 -13.84 1.88
C GLU A 83 6.32 -12.66 1.32
N SER A 84 6.53 -11.60 2.09
CA SER A 84 7.37 -10.49 1.67
C SER A 84 8.85 -10.89 1.50
N SER A 85 9.35 -11.82 2.30
CA SER A 85 10.72 -12.32 2.15
C SER A 85 10.92 -13.10 0.84
N VAL A 86 9.89 -13.78 0.36
CA VAL A 86 9.90 -14.49 -0.94
C VAL A 86 9.93 -13.52 -2.11
N TYR A 87 9.28 -12.35 -1.97
CA TYR A 87 9.17 -11.36 -3.05
C TYR A 87 10.18 -10.22 -2.95
N ASN A 88 11.11 -10.28 -2.00
CA ASN A 88 12.12 -9.23 -1.78
C ASN A 88 11.52 -7.85 -1.49
N ILE A 89 10.33 -7.80 -0.88
CA ILE A 89 9.65 -6.56 -0.53
C ILE A 89 10.26 -6.01 0.76
N SER A 90 10.74 -4.76 0.74
CA SER A 90 11.15 -4.08 1.96
C SER A 90 9.93 -3.71 2.79
N LEU A 91 9.86 -4.19 4.02
CA LEU A 91 8.82 -3.84 5.00
C LEU A 91 9.12 -2.56 5.77
N THR A 92 10.22 -1.89 5.45
CA THR A 92 10.54 -0.61 6.06
C THR A 92 9.85 0.48 5.25
N PRO A 93 8.87 1.18 5.82
CA PRO A 93 8.24 2.30 5.14
C PRO A 93 9.25 3.44 4.94
N PRO A 94 9.06 4.29 3.94
CA PRO A 94 9.81 5.51 3.78
C PRO A 94 9.76 6.38 5.05
N PRO A 95 10.78 7.24 5.29
CA PRO A 95 10.76 8.17 6.43
C PRO A 95 9.48 9.03 6.44
N GLY A 96 8.78 9.06 7.58
CA GLY A 96 7.53 9.79 7.74
C GLY A 96 6.28 9.04 7.26
N GLU A 97 6.42 7.82 6.74
CA GLU A 97 5.32 6.97 6.32
C GLU A 97 5.18 5.73 7.22
N ARG A 98 4.06 5.03 7.07
CA ARG A 98 3.80 3.72 7.63
C ARG A 98 3.03 2.86 6.64
N TYR A 99 3.06 1.55 6.82
CA TYR A 99 2.24 0.65 6.02
C TYR A 99 0.93 0.31 6.74
N LEU A 100 -0.18 0.48 6.02
CA LEU A 100 -1.46 -0.12 6.36
C LEU A 100 -1.65 -1.40 5.55
N VAL A 101 -2.24 -2.42 6.17
CA VAL A 101 -2.56 -3.70 5.54
C VAL A 101 -4.07 -3.92 5.60
N ALA A 102 -4.73 -3.98 4.45
CA ALA A 102 -6.11 -4.40 4.36
C ALA A 102 -6.18 -5.91 4.09
N ASN A 103 -6.89 -6.63 4.94
CA ASN A 103 -7.24 -8.04 4.71
C ASN A 103 -8.57 -8.09 3.95
N ILE A 104 -8.54 -8.59 2.71
CA ILE A 104 -9.67 -8.58 1.79
C ILE A 104 -9.92 -9.98 1.25
N THR A 105 -11.16 -10.44 1.33
CA THR A 105 -11.63 -11.62 0.59
C THR A 105 -12.20 -11.14 -0.74
N ALA A 106 -11.65 -11.61 -1.86
CA ALA A 106 -12.13 -11.32 -3.22
C ALA A 106 -12.67 -12.59 -3.86
N LYS A 107 -13.83 -12.48 -4.51
CA LYS A 107 -14.47 -13.58 -5.25
C LYS A 107 -14.88 -13.12 -6.64
N ASN A 108 -14.51 -13.89 -7.67
CA ASN A 108 -15.07 -13.74 -9.00
C ASN A 108 -16.49 -14.32 -9.00
N VAL A 109 -17.48 -13.50 -9.36
CA VAL A 109 -18.90 -13.90 -9.43
C VAL A 109 -19.36 -14.20 -10.85
N GLN A 110 -18.45 -14.09 -11.83
CA GLN A 110 -18.71 -14.41 -13.23
C GLN A 110 -18.40 -15.88 -13.56
N PRO A 111 -19.02 -16.44 -14.59
CA PRO A 111 -18.69 -17.78 -15.09
C PRO A 111 -17.39 -17.83 -15.91
N THR A 112 -16.76 -16.68 -16.16
CA THR A 112 -15.50 -16.52 -16.88
C THR A 112 -14.45 -15.86 -15.98
N ASP A 113 -13.20 -15.97 -16.38
CA ASP A 113 -12.10 -15.28 -15.72
C ASP A 113 -12.26 -13.77 -15.80
N VAL A 114 -11.97 -13.04 -14.71
CA VAL A 114 -12.01 -11.58 -14.67
C VAL A 114 -10.63 -11.02 -14.37
N HIS A 115 -10.33 -9.90 -15.01
CA HIS A 115 -9.11 -9.17 -14.69
C HIS A 115 -9.22 -8.56 -13.30
N PHE A 116 -8.19 -8.80 -12.46
CA PHE A 116 -8.13 -8.31 -11.10
C PHE A 116 -6.78 -7.65 -10.83
N SER A 117 -6.79 -6.37 -10.48
CA SER A 117 -5.56 -5.63 -10.16
C SER A 117 -5.58 -5.14 -8.72
N TYR A 118 -4.52 -5.44 -7.96
CA TYR A 118 -4.36 -4.87 -6.62
C TYR A 118 -4.13 -3.36 -6.66
N THR A 119 -3.53 -2.82 -7.73
CA THR A 119 -3.31 -1.37 -7.88
C THR A 119 -4.60 -0.57 -7.99
N ALA A 120 -5.72 -1.25 -8.20
CA ALA A 120 -7.05 -0.66 -8.18
C ALA A 120 -7.61 -0.42 -6.76
N PHE A 121 -6.94 -0.94 -5.72
CA PHE A 121 -7.32 -0.63 -4.36
C PHE A 121 -6.73 0.71 -3.91
N ALA A 122 -7.52 1.47 -3.17
CA ALA A 122 -7.07 2.66 -2.46
C ALA A 122 -7.64 2.68 -1.03
N VAL A 123 -6.85 3.14 -0.10
CA VAL A 123 -7.32 3.55 1.24
C VAL A 123 -7.72 5.02 1.16
N LEU A 124 -8.89 5.37 1.68
CA LEU A 124 -9.35 6.75 1.82
C LEU A 124 -9.30 7.19 3.27
N THR A 125 -8.88 8.42 3.48
CA THR A 125 -9.02 9.13 4.75
C THR A 125 -10.45 9.68 4.91
N PRO A 126 -10.83 10.18 6.10
CA PRO A 126 -12.10 10.88 6.27
C PRO A 126 -12.31 12.07 5.31
N ASN A 127 -11.23 12.70 4.87
CA ASN A 127 -11.26 13.81 3.90
C ASN A 127 -11.21 13.34 2.44
N ASN A 128 -11.37 12.03 2.18
CA ASN A 128 -11.29 11.41 0.87
C ASN A 128 -9.92 11.55 0.16
N THR A 129 -8.85 11.80 0.89
CA THR A 129 -7.49 11.64 0.36
C THR A 129 -7.24 10.17 0.11
N ALA A 130 -6.81 9.82 -1.10
CA ALA A 130 -6.60 8.45 -1.55
C ALA A 130 -5.12 8.08 -1.56
N TYR A 131 -4.80 6.93 -1.00
CA TYR A 131 -3.50 6.28 -1.09
C TYR A 131 -3.67 4.92 -1.77
N TYR A 132 -3.11 4.78 -2.95
CA TYR A 132 -3.23 3.56 -3.75
C TYR A 132 -2.31 2.46 -3.24
N ALA A 133 -2.70 1.21 -3.49
CA ALA A 133 -1.95 0.05 -3.06
C ALA A 133 -0.58 -0.04 -3.73
N ASN A 134 0.44 -0.30 -2.92
CA ASN A 134 1.82 -0.52 -3.37
C ASN A 134 2.05 -1.99 -3.72
N TYR A 135 1.47 -2.89 -2.91
CA TYR A 135 1.65 -4.33 -3.04
C TYR A 135 0.39 -5.08 -2.65
N ALA A 136 0.26 -6.31 -3.13
CA ALA A 136 -0.66 -7.28 -2.56
C ALA A 136 0.00 -8.65 -2.51
N VAL A 137 -0.26 -9.36 -1.43
CA VAL A 137 0.08 -10.77 -1.24
C VAL A 137 -1.20 -11.54 -1.01
N CYS A 138 -1.27 -12.75 -1.53
CA CYS A 138 -2.37 -13.64 -1.21
C CYS A 138 -1.95 -14.65 -0.14
N ASP A 139 -2.93 -15.31 0.42
CA ASP A 139 -2.67 -16.37 1.38
C ASP A 139 -1.90 -17.55 0.73
N LYS A 140 -1.55 -18.56 1.52
CA LYS A 140 -0.72 -19.71 1.12
C LYS A 140 -1.14 -20.44 -0.17
N SER A 141 -2.33 -20.15 -0.69
CA SER A 141 -2.84 -20.76 -1.93
C SER A 141 -2.29 -20.10 -3.21
N CYS A 142 -1.61 -18.98 -3.08
CA CYS A 142 -0.98 -18.27 -4.18
C CYS A 142 0.54 -18.39 -4.10
N SER A 143 1.13 -19.05 -5.06
CA SER A 143 2.58 -19.15 -5.18
C SER A 143 3.29 -17.93 -5.76
N GLN A 144 2.58 -16.81 -6.01
CA GLN A 144 3.13 -15.66 -6.73
C GLN A 144 2.47 -14.35 -6.30
N ALA A 145 3.25 -13.25 -6.30
CA ALA A 145 2.72 -11.90 -6.14
C ALA A 145 1.61 -11.62 -7.15
N LEU A 146 0.55 -10.93 -6.70
CA LEU A 146 -0.61 -10.60 -7.52
C LEU A 146 -0.32 -9.40 -8.41
N GLU A 147 0.60 -9.53 -9.35
CA GLU A 147 0.74 -8.54 -10.40
C GLU A 147 -0.37 -8.77 -11.43
N ASN A 148 -1.30 -7.82 -11.56
CA ASN A 148 -2.30 -7.71 -12.64
C ASN A 148 -2.81 -9.08 -13.14
N ARG A 149 -3.51 -9.84 -12.29
CA ARG A 149 -3.86 -11.22 -12.62
C ARG A 149 -5.35 -11.42 -12.80
N THR A 150 -5.60 -12.50 -13.45
CA THR A 150 -6.92 -13.06 -13.66
C THR A 150 -7.39 -13.77 -12.39
N LEU A 151 -8.56 -13.44 -11.90
CA LEU A 151 -9.27 -14.20 -10.90
C LEU A 151 -10.19 -15.17 -11.63
N SER A 152 -9.88 -16.47 -11.54
CA SER A 152 -10.62 -17.50 -12.29
C SER A 152 -12.08 -17.58 -11.89
N ALA A 153 -12.92 -18.06 -12.78
CA ALA A 153 -14.36 -18.18 -12.60
C ALA A 153 -14.73 -18.85 -11.28
N GLY A 154 -15.55 -18.20 -10.46
CA GLY A 154 -16.02 -18.71 -9.17
C GLY A 154 -14.98 -18.78 -8.06
N PHE A 155 -13.71 -18.47 -8.33
CA PHE A 155 -12.65 -18.56 -7.34
C PHE A 155 -12.77 -17.45 -6.27
N THR A 156 -12.41 -17.83 -5.03
CA THR A 156 -12.30 -16.92 -3.89
C THR A 156 -10.85 -16.90 -3.43
N ARG A 157 -10.36 -15.70 -3.07
CA ARG A 157 -9.02 -15.51 -2.52
C ARG A 157 -9.01 -14.54 -1.38
N ASP A 158 -8.19 -14.83 -0.38
CA ASP A 158 -7.86 -13.88 0.68
C ASP A 158 -6.56 -13.16 0.33
N LEU A 159 -6.61 -11.84 0.42
CA LEU A 159 -5.58 -10.91 -0.01
C LEU A 159 -5.16 -10.02 1.16
N TYR A 160 -3.88 -9.75 1.23
CA TYR A 160 -3.32 -8.69 2.07
C TYR A 160 -2.82 -7.58 1.16
N VAL A 161 -3.53 -6.47 1.13
CA VAL A 161 -3.21 -5.31 0.30
C VAL A 161 -2.50 -4.27 1.14
N LEU A 162 -1.32 -3.84 0.69
CA LEU A 162 -0.41 -2.95 1.40
C LEU A 162 -0.47 -1.54 0.83
N PHE A 163 -0.63 -0.55 1.70
CA PHE A 163 -0.65 0.86 1.37
C PHE A 163 0.43 1.60 2.16
N SER A 164 1.30 2.36 1.47
CA SER A 164 2.19 3.32 2.12
C SER A 164 1.42 4.62 2.34
N VAL A 165 1.36 5.07 3.58
CA VAL A 165 0.60 6.26 3.97
C VAL A 165 1.42 7.11 4.95
N PRO A 166 1.23 8.44 5.00
CA PRO A 166 1.86 9.28 6.00
C PRO A 166 1.60 8.78 7.43
N ALA A 167 2.58 8.91 8.31
CA ALA A 167 2.42 8.56 9.71
C ALA A 167 1.25 9.34 10.32
N GLY A 168 0.36 8.65 11.05
CA GLY A 168 -0.86 9.26 11.61
C GLY A 168 -2.09 9.25 10.70
N THR A 169 -1.98 8.84 9.43
CA THR A 169 -3.14 8.65 8.55
C THR A 169 -4.10 7.61 9.11
N ASN A 170 -5.37 7.94 9.23
CA ASN A 170 -6.43 7.00 9.60
C ASN A 170 -7.18 6.53 8.35
N ALA A 171 -7.32 5.22 8.20
CA ALA A 171 -8.16 4.63 7.16
C ALA A 171 -9.64 4.78 7.56
N ASP A 172 -10.44 5.39 6.69
CA ASP A 172 -11.90 5.46 6.82
C ASP A 172 -12.58 4.42 5.93
N LYS A 173 -12.07 4.26 4.71
CA LYS A 173 -12.61 3.34 3.71
C LYS A 173 -11.49 2.67 2.92
N VAL A 174 -11.80 1.49 2.39
CA VAL A 174 -11.04 0.84 1.30
C VAL A 174 -11.91 0.82 0.06
N VAL A 175 -11.38 1.27 -1.06
CA VAL A 175 -12.11 1.35 -2.33
C VAL A 175 -11.44 0.48 -3.37
N TYR A 176 -12.24 -0.23 -4.15
CA TYR A 176 -11.82 -0.89 -5.39
C TYR A 176 -12.37 -0.10 -6.57
N THR A 177 -11.48 0.58 -7.30
CA THR A 177 -11.85 1.66 -8.22
C THR A 177 -12.20 1.19 -9.64
N THR A 178 -11.77 0.00 -10.04
CA THR A 178 -11.91 -0.51 -11.43
C THR A 178 -13.13 -1.39 -11.64
N SER A 179 -13.89 -1.74 -10.59
CA SER A 179 -15.19 -2.38 -10.78
C SER A 179 -16.25 -1.35 -11.23
N ASN A 180 -17.26 -1.82 -11.91
CA ASN A 180 -18.40 -1.00 -12.32
C ASN A 180 -19.71 -1.58 -11.73
N PRO A 181 -20.35 -0.87 -10.78
CA PRO A 181 -19.84 0.33 -10.10
C PRO A 181 -18.65 0.05 -9.16
N PRO A 182 -17.89 1.08 -8.75
CA PRO A 182 -16.83 0.93 -7.75
C PRO A 182 -17.35 0.37 -6.42
N ILE A 183 -16.50 -0.40 -5.72
CA ILE A 183 -16.83 -0.99 -4.43
C ILE A 183 -16.15 -0.20 -3.33
N VAL A 184 -16.92 0.22 -2.31
CA VAL A 184 -16.47 0.98 -1.15
C VAL A 184 -16.77 0.20 0.11
N MET A 185 -15.74 -0.08 0.90
CA MET A 185 -15.86 -0.84 2.14
C MET A 185 -15.41 0.04 3.31
N SER A 186 -16.24 0.17 4.36
CA SER A 186 -15.87 0.90 5.57
C SER A 186 -14.75 0.17 6.29
N ALA A 187 -13.76 0.90 6.81
CA ALA A 187 -12.64 0.36 7.58
C ALA A 187 -12.93 0.26 9.08
N ALA A 188 -14.04 0.85 9.54
CA ALA A 188 -14.53 0.82 10.92
C ALA A 188 -15.99 0.39 10.98
#